data_5f6ff0e402ca166da29cb189b4fa0de9
#
_entry.id   5f6ff0e402ca166da29cb189b4fa0de9
#
_cell.length_a   1.000
_cell.length_b   1.000
_cell.length_c   1.000
_cell.angle_alpha   90.00
_cell.angle_beta   90.00
_cell.angle_gamma   90.00
#
_symmetry.space_group_name_H-M   'P 1'
#
loop_
_entity.id
_entity.type
_entity.pdbx_description
1 polymer ?
#
loop_
_entity_poly.entity_id
_entity_poly.type
_entity_poly.pdbx_seq_one_letter_code
_entity_poly.pdbx_strand_id
1 'polypeptide(L)'
;MKKEERREEIITTRSLVKENLNEAFKFSKKTFPKKVDLKEEQVDIKYSFNEDLTAYIKKILKRYRSDYSSVIVIDNETGYILSAVGYERKDNQFNITLPFSSTHPSASLFKIVTTADLLEKSEVTKDSVFKFRGRGTTLYKYQLKDKKSRWQRRQSFERAFAYSNNVIFGKAAIKNTTGERLFDMAADFGFNEKLMEEISLSKSVFEMPDTDYELAEKASGFNKKTMISPIHAAVMASVVANDGVLNYPRVVTEISDNVTKKVIWSPQQRTKRVLEVPTARELQELMEVTVKRGTARGSFRRVNRKLLNGLEIGGKTGSITGGIPFGKRDWFTSFAVPVNKNHGKGISIAVMNINLEKWYVKSSYLARKVIEYYYKEVNPLNDNVSTAKEAESDKDT
;
A
#
# COMPACT_ATOMS: atom_id res chain seq x y z
N MET A 1 41.57 11.03 -2.65
CA MET A 1 41.85 9.66 -3.17
C MET A 1 41.03 8.59 -2.47
N LYS A 2 41.37 8.05 -1.30
CA LYS A 2 40.60 6.93 -0.69
C LYS A 2 39.08 7.16 -0.51
N LYS A 3 38.64 8.39 -0.32
CA LYS A 3 37.21 8.71 -0.13
C LYS A 3 36.45 8.78 -1.46
N GLU A 4 37.08 9.22 -2.53
CA GLU A 4 36.56 9.25 -3.91
C GLU A 4 36.52 7.85 -4.51
N GLU A 5 37.60 7.07 -4.38
CA GLU A 5 37.66 5.68 -4.82
C GLU A 5 36.55 4.84 -4.18
N ARG A 6 36.32 4.99 -2.86
CA ARG A 6 35.26 4.31 -2.16
C ARG A 6 33.86 4.77 -2.61
N ARG A 7 33.70 6.04 -2.99
CA ARG A 7 32.44 6.58 -3.52
C ARG A 7 32.15 6.04 -4.92
N GLU A 8 33.15 5.94 -5.78
CA GLU A 8 33.03 5.35 -7.12
C GLU A 8 32.74 3.86 -7.04
N GLU A 9 33.37 3.12 -6.14
CA GLU A 9 33.12 1.71 -5.89
C GLU A 9 31.67 1.46 -5.44
N ILE A 10 31.13 2.25 -4.51
CA ILE A 10 29.73 2.18 -4.06
C ILE A 10 28.77 2.48 -5.21
N ILE A 11 29.03 3.49 -6.03
CA ILE A 11 28.18 3.86 -7.17
C ILE A 11 28.19 2.72 -8.20
N THR A 12 29.37 2.16 -8.49
CA THR A 12 29.51 1.05 -9.43
C THR A 12 28.77 -0.20 -8.94
N THR A 13 28.94 -0.58 -7.69
CA THR A 13 28.25 -1.72 -7.06
C THR A 13 26.73 -1.55 -7.15
N ARG A 14 26.23 -0.38 -6.78
CA ARG A 14 24.80 -0.05 -6.84
C ARG A 14 24.23 -0.15 -8.27
N SER A 15 24.96 0.33 -9.27
CA SER A 15 24.54 0.30 -10.67
C SER A 15 24.47 -1.12 -11.20
N LEU A 16 25.45 -1.95 -10.91
CA LEU A 16 25.49 -3.35 -11.32
C LEU A 16 24.39 -4.19 -10.67
N VAL A 17 24.12 -3.99 -9.38
CA VAL A 17 23.00 -4.65 -8.69
C VAL A 17 21.67 -4.28 -9.34
N LYS A 18 21.47 -2.99 -9.61
CA LYS A 18 20.27 -2.51 -10.28
C LYS A 18 20.08 -3.13 -11.67
N GLU A 19 21.15 -3.24 -12.44
CA GLU A 19 21.12 -3.86 -13.76
C GLU A 19 20.72 -5.33 -13.67
N ASN A 20 21.36 -6.11 -12.79
CA ASN A 20 21.05 -7.52 -12.58
C ASN A 20 19.62 -7.75 -12.07
N LEU A 21 19.12 -6.90 -11.15
CA LEU A 21 17.73 -6.96 -10.71
C LEU A 21 16.77 -6.66 -11.87
N ASN A 22 17.08 -5.67 -12.71
CA ASN A 22 16.28 -5.35 -13.89
C ASN A 22 16.25 -6.50 -14.91
N GLU A 23 17.37 -7.17 -15.12
CA GLU A 23 17.44 -8.35 -15.97
C GLU A 23 16.60 -9.51 -15.41
N ALA A 24 16.66 -9.77 -14.11
CA ALA A 24 15.83 -10.78 -13.47
C ALA A 24 14.33 -10.48 -13.66
N PHE A 25 13.92 -9.21 -13.55
CA PHE A 25 12.56 -8.79 -13.83
C PHE A 25 12.18 -8.94 -15.31
N LYS A 26 13.09 -8.64 -16.23
CA LYS A 26 12.87 -8.68 -17.67
C LYS A 26 12.82 -10.10 -18.23
N PHE A 27 13.73 -10.96 -17.78
CA PHE A 27 13.95 -12.28 -18.40
C PHE A 27 13.47 -13.46 -17.56
N SER A 28 13.70 -13.48 -16.26
CA SER A 28 13.36 -14.63 -15.41
C SER A 28 11.91 -14.61 -14.89
N LYS A 29 11.38 -13.46 -14.52
CA LYS A 29 10.06 -13.26 -13.90
C LYS A 29 9.75 -14.14 -12.66
N LYS A 30 10.66 -15.02 -12.24
CA LYS A 30 10.40 -16.05 -11.22
C LYS A 30 11.05 -15.81 -9.89
N THR A 31 12.29 -15.34 -9.86
CA THR A 31 13.10 -15.20 -8.64
C THR A 31 13.99 -13.98 -8.69
N PHE A 32 14.30 -13.46 -7.52
CA PHE A 32 15.35 -12.47 -7.36
C PHE A 32 16.72 -13.15 -7.37
N PRO A 33 17.75 -12.61 -8.08
CA PRO A 33 19.08 -13.18 -8.11
C PRO A 33 19.76 -13.10 -6.74
N LYS A 34 20.26 -14.21 -6.23
CA LYS A 34 21.00 -14.23 -4.95
C LYS A 34 22.49 -13.90 -5.11
N LYS A 35 23.02 -14.02 -6.32
CA LYS A 35 24.40 -13.74 -6.69
C LYS A 35 24.44 -12.90 -7.94
N VAL A 36 25.43 -12.03 -8.00
CA VAL A 36 25.69 -11.13 -9.12
C VAL A 36 27.18 -11.03 -9.34
N ASP A 37 27.60 -11.01 -10.60
CA ASP A 37 29.01 -10.82 -10.97
C ASP A 37 29.27 -9.32 -11.06
N LEU A 38 30.18 -8.83 -10.21
CA LEU A 38 30.70 -7.47 -10.20
C LEU A 38 32.10 -7.48 -10.82
N LYS A 39 32.22 -7.11 -12.10
CA LYS A 39 33.49 -7.20 -12.84
C LYS A 39 34.06 -8.62 -12.81
N GLU A 40 35.09 -8.87 -12.02
CA GLU A 40 35.75 -10.18 -11.88
C GLU A 40 35.38 -10.90 -10.58
N GLU A 41 34.60 -10.26 -9.69
CA GLU A 41 34.23 -10.80 -8.39
C GLU A 41 32.73 -11.10 -8.31
N GLN A 42 32.37 -12.19 -7.66
CA GLN A 42 30.98 -12.55 -7.41
C GLN A 42 30.56 -12.03 -6.02
N VAL A 43 29.39 -11.40 -5.95
CA VAL A 43 28.80 -10.91 -4.70
C VAL A 43 27.50 -11.61 -4.38
N ASP A 44 27.24 -11.74 -3.08
CA ASP A 44 25.95 -12.21 -2.56
C ASP A 44 25.01 -11.02 -2.30
N ILE A 45 23.74 -11.15 -2.70
CA ILE A 45 22.69 -10.19 -2.40
C ILE A 45 21.75 -10.79 -1.36
N LYS A 46 21.56 -10.08 -0.25
CA LYS A 46 20.58 -10.40 0.77
C LYS A 46 19.36 -9.50 0.66
N TYR A 47 18.20 -10.13 0.71
CA TYR A 47 16.91 -9.47 0.59
C TYR A 47 16.18 -9.41 1.93
N SER A 48 15.27 -8.43 2.05
CA SER A 48 14.40 -8.24 3.22
C SER A 48 13.24 -9.23 3.32
N PHE A 49 13.09 -10.13 2.36
CA PHE A 49 11.97 -11.06 2.33
C PHE A 49 11.96 -12.00 3.53
N ASN A 50 10.81 -12.10 4.19
CA ASN A 50 10.51 -13.15 5.16
C ASN A 50 10.03 -14.39 4.38
N GLU A 51 10.80 -15.49 4.48
CA GLU A 51 10.54 -16.71 3.71
C GLU A 51 9.24 -17.39 4.11
N ASP A 52 8.94 -17.48 5.41
CA ASP A 52 7.72 -18.11 5.93
C ASP A 52 6.46 -17.35 5.53
N LEU A 53 6.50 -16.02 5.66
CA LEU A 53 5.43 -15.14 5.20
C LEU A 53 5.20 -15.30 3.69
N THR A 54 6.28 -15.33 2.93
CA THR A 54 6.23 -15.49 1.47
C THR A 54 5.67 -16.87 1.07
N ALA A 55 6.08 -17.94 1.77
CA ALA A 55 5.56 -19.29 1.55
C ALA A 55 4.05 -19.38 1.88
N TYR A 56 3.63 -18.75 3.00
CA TYR A 56 2.22 -18.67 3.36
C TYR A 56 1.39 -17.93 2.31
N ILE A 57 1.87 -16.77 1.84
CA ILE A 57 1.19 -15.99 0.79
C ILE A 57 1.07 -16.81 -0.49
N LYS A 58 2.14 -17.47 -0.94
CA LYS A 58 2.10 -18.37 -2.10
C LYS A 58 1.03 -19.46 -1.94
N LYS A 59 0.93 -20.06 -0.76
CA LYS A 59 -0.07 -21.11 -0.45
C LYS A 59 -1.50 -20.58 -0.58
N ILE A 60 -1.81 -19.41 -0.01
CA ILE A 60 -3.17 -18.86 -0.06
C ILE A 60 -3.54 -18.39 -1.47
N LEU A 61 -2.62 -17.81 -2.26
CA LEU A 61 -2.91 -17.39 -3.63
C LEU A 61 -3.27 -18.60 -4.52
N LYS A 62 -2.55 -19.68 -4.44
CA LYS A 62 -2.92 -20.94 -5.13
C LYS A 62 -4.30 -21.46 -4.73
N ARG A 63 -4.63 -21.38 -3.43
CA ARG A 63 -5.91 -21.88 -2.89
C ARG A 63 -7.11 -21.10 -3.40
N TYR A 64 -7.04 -19.76 -3.47
CA TYR A 64 -8.19 -18.90 -3.72
C TYR A 64 -8.45 -18.56 -5.18
N ARG A 65 -7.60 -18.97 -6.11
CA ARG A 65 -7.85 -19.12 -7.55
C ARG A 65 -8.31 -17.86 -8.33
N SER A 66 -8.03 -16.64 -7.89
CA SER A 66 -8.21 -15.48 -8.76
C SER A 66 -7.34 -15.63 -10.01
N ASP A 67 -7.76 -15.09 -11.16
CA ASP A 67 -7.03 -15.26 -12.42
C ASP A 67 -5.61 -14.72 -12.32
N TYR A 68 -5.46 -13.53 -11.71
CA TYR A 68 -4.18 -12.98 -11.28
C TYR A 68 -4.32 -12.42 -9.87
N SER A 69 -3.29 -12.59 -9.07
CA SER A 69 -3.24 -12.06 -7.71
C SER A 69 -1.88 -11.45 -7.42
N SER A 70 -1.86 -10.36 -6.69
CA SER A 70 -0.64 -9.76 -6.17
C SER A 70 -0.81 -9.41 -4.70
N VAL A 71 0.20 -9.74 -3.90
CA VAL A 71 0.30 -9.37 -2.49
C VAL A 71 1.67 -8.76 -2.23
N ILE A 72 1.68 -7.58 -1.64
CA ILE A 72 2.88 -6.93 -1.10
C ILE A 72 2.67 -6.66 0.39
N VAL A 73 3.74 -6.87 1.16
CA VAL A 73 3.83 -6.54 2.58
C VAL A 73 5.07 -5.68 2.79
N ILE A 74 4.89 -4.51 3.39
CA ILE A 74 5.95 -3.54 3.70
C ILE A 74 5.98 -3.31 5.21
N ASP A 75 7.16 -3.27 5.79
CA ASP A 75 7.39 -2.78 7.14
C ASP A 75 7.29 -1.25 7.16
N ASN A 76 6.42 -0.70 8.01
CA ASN A 76 6.12 0.73 8.01
C ASN A 76 7.28 1.59 8.50
N GLU A 77 8.10 1.06 9.38
CA GLU A 77 9.20 1.82 10.01
C GLU A 77 10.41 1.93 9.10
N THR A 78 10.72 0.86 8.39
CA THR A 78 11.96 0.75 7.60
C THR A 78 11.74 0.90 6.10
N GLY A 79 10.51 0.70 5.60
CA GLY A 79 10.22 0.61 4.17
C GLY A 79 10.70 -0.70 3.52
N TYR A 80 11.21 -1.66 4.29
CA TYR A 80 11.59 -2.96 3.74
C TYR A 80 10.38 -3.75 3.27
N ILE A 81 10.51 -4.34 2.08
CA ILE A 81 9.51 -5.25 1.51
C ILE A 81 9.70 -6.63 2.13
N LEU A 82 8.79 -7.00 3.03
CA LEU A 82 8.83 -8.30 3.71
C LEU A 82 8.33 -9.45 2.82
N SER A 83 7.48 -9.15 1.84
CA SER A 83 7.04 -10.12 0.85
C SER A 83 6.46 -9.41 -0.38
N ALA A 84 6.73 -9.97 -1.57
CA ALA A 84 6.17 -9.53 -2.85
C ALA A 84 5.85 -10.76 -3.71
N VAL A 85 4.58 -11.11 -3.83
CA VAL A 85 4.14 -12.31 -4.53
C VAL A 85 3.09 -11.97 -5.57
N GLY A 86 3.39 -12.24 -6.84
CA GLY A 86 2.42 -12.30 -7.92
C GLY A 86 2.10 -13.76 -8.27
N TYR A 87 0.86 -14.03 -8.67
CA TYR A 87 0.40 -15.35 -9.08
C TYR A 87 -0.52 -15.27 -10.30
N GLU A 88 -0.29 -16.13 -11.26
CA GLU A 88 -1.07 -16.29 -12.49
C GLU A 88 -1.68 -17.69 -12.52
N ARG A 89 -3.00 -17.77 -12.39
CA ARG A 89 -3.72 -19.05 -12.25
C ARG A 89 -3.63 -19.91 -13.50
N LYS A 90 -3.75 -19.30 -14.69
CA LYS A 90 -3.78 -20.04 -15.96
C LYS A 90 -2.55 -20.92 -16.11
N ASP A 91 -1.38 -20.38 -15.78
CA ASP A 91 -0.09 -21.06 -15.95
C ASP A 91 0.39 -21.71 -14.65
N ASN A 92 -0.39 -21.58 -13.55
CA ASN A 92 -0.01 -21.97 -12.20
C ASN A 92 1.39 -21.47 -11.79
N GLN A 93 1.72 -20.24 -12.18
CA GLN A 93 3.05 -19.69 -12.01
C GLN A 93 3.06 -18.47 -11.07
N PHE A 94 4.16 -18.33 -10.34
CA PHE A 94 4.46 -17.12 -9.60
C PHE A 94 5.20 -16.15 -10.52
N ASN A 95 4.80 -14.86 -10.45
CA ASN A 95 5.35 -13.79 -11.26
C ASN A 95 5.81 -12.64 -10.36
N ILE A 96 7.13 -12.45 -10.22
CA ILE A 96 7.71 -11.39 -9.39
C ILE A 96 7.46 -9.99 -9.93
N THR A 97 7.09 -9.82 -11.21
CA THR A 97 6.88 -8.51 -11.83
C THR A 97 5.51 -7.93 -11.51
N LEU A 98 4.49 -8.78 -11.30
CA LEU A 98 3.11 -8.33 -11.10
C LEU A 98 2.95 -7.38 -9.88
N PRO A 99 3.60 -7.62 -8.71
CA PRO A 99 3.56 -6.71 -7.58
C PRO A 99 4.13 -5.32 -7.86
N PHE A 100 4.97 -5.18 -8.87
CA PHE A 100 5.69 -3.95 -9.20
C PHE A 100 5.18 -3.28 -10.50
N SER A 101 4.22 -3.89 -11.18
CA SER A 101 3.69 -3.38 -12.45
C SER A 101 2.70 -2.24 -12.23
N SER A 102 2.94 -1.08 -12.84
CA SER A 102 2.08 0.12 -12.78
C SER A 102 1.04 0.17 -13.91
N THR A 103 0.52 -0.99 -14.33
CA THR A 103 -0.45 -1.11 -15.41
C THR A 103 -1.90 -1.26 -14.92
N HIS A 104 -2.14 -0.93 -13.66
CA HIS A 104 -3.42 -1.18 -13.00
C HIS A 104 -4.09 0.14 -12.61
N PRO A 105 -5.33 0.43 -13.07
CA PRO A 105 -6.07 1.59 -12.59
C PRO A 105 -6.25 1.53 -11.06
N SER A 106 -5.97 2.67 -10.40
CA SER A 106 -5.99 2.80 -8.94
C SER A 106 -7.36 2.60 -8.31
N ALA A 107 -8.42 2.81 -9.09
CA ALA A 107 -9.78 2.81 -8.58
C ALA A 107 -9.92 3.72 -7.34
N SER A 108 -10.80 3.35 -6.43
CA SER A 108 -11.05 4.10 -5.18
C SER A 108 -9.90 4.10 -4.17
N LEU A 109 -8.74 3.49 -4.46
CA LEU A 109 -7.55 3.67 -3.64
C LEU A 109 -7.07 5.13 -3.68
N PHE A 110 -7.24 5.81 -4.81
CA PHE A 110 -6.88 7.21 -4.97
C PHE A 110 -7.62 8.15 -4.00
N LYS A 111 -8.75 7.72 -3.43
CA LYS A 111 -9.43 8.46 -2.37
C LYS A 111 -8.57 8.69 -1.12
N ILE A 112 -7.53 7.91 -0.90
CA ILE A 112 -6.53 8.15 0.17
C ILE A 112 -5.84 9.50 -0.10
N VAL A 113 -5.33 9.68 -1.32
CA VAL A 113 -4.66 10.93 -1.75
C VAL A 113 -5.62 12.12 -1.70
N THR A 114 -6.82 11.95 -2.24
CA THR A 114 -7.84 13.02 -2.21
C THR A 114 -8.25 13.40 -0.79
N THR A 115 -8.38 12.42 0.10
CA THR A 115 -8.69 12.68 1.51
C THR A 115 -7.55 13.43 2.19
N ALA A 116 -6.31 13.02 1.92
CA ALA A 116 -5.13 13.69 2.43
C ALA A 116 -5.11 15.19 2.02
N ASP A 117 -5.31 15.51 0.75
CA ASP A 117 -5.38 16.91 0.28
C ASP A 117 -6.52 17.69 0.94
N LEU A 118 -7.70 17.08 1.06
CA LEU A 118 -8.85 17.74 1.67
C LEU A 118 -8.67 18.03 3.17
N LEU A 119 -8.13 17.06 3.92
CA LEU A 119 -7.86 17.22 5.36
C LEU A 119 -6.70 18.17 5.63
N GLU A 120 -5.65 18.12 4.81
CA GLU A 120 -4.43 18.92 5.03
C GLU A 120 -4.61 20.39 4.63
N LYS A 121 -5.36 20.65 3.56
CA LYS A 121 -5.34 21.96 2.90
C LYS A 121 -6.72 22.61 2.71
N SER A 122 -7.76 22.11 3.39
CA SER A 122 -9.09 22.70 3.33
C SER A 122 -9.84 22.59 4.67
N GLU A 123 -11.04 23.17 4.76
CA GLU A 123 -11.92 23.12 5.94
C GLU A 123 -12.70 21.78 6.05
N VAL A 124 -12.36 20.79 5.24
CA VAL A 124 -13.02 19.47 5.28
C VAL A 124 -12.46 18.65 6.42
N THR A 125 -13.34 18.13 7.27
CA THR A 125 -13.03 17.21 8.36
C THR A 125 -13.80 15.89 8.16
N LYS A 126 -13.50 14.86 8.94
CA LYS A 126 -14.26 13.59 8.94
C LYS A 126 -15.76 13.79 9.17
N ASP A 127 -16.15 14.82 9.94
CA ASP A 127 -17.54 15.10 10.29
C ASP A 127 -18.25 16.00 9.28
N SER A 128 -17.55 16.57 8.31
CA SER A 128 -18.13 17.40 7.25
C SER A 128 -19.23 16.65 6.52
N VAL A 129 -20.42 17.27 6.42
CA VAL A 129 -21.62 16.65 5.85
C VAL A 129 -21.87 17.09 4.42
N PHE A 130 -21.90 16.13 3.52
CA PHE A 130 -22.15 16.36 2.09
C PHE A 130 -23.53 15.83 1.69
N LYS A 131 -24.15 16.54 0.73
CA LYS A 131 -25.42 16.17 0.11
C LYS A 131 -25.16 15.53 -1.24
N PHE A 132 -25.83 14.41 -1.54
CA PHE A 132 -25.69 13.70 -2.82
C PHE A 132 -27.00 13.09 -3.28
N ARG A 133 -27.08 12.76 -4.57
CA ARG A 133 -28.25 12.12 -5.22
C ARG A 133 -27.83 10.87 -5.96
N GLY A 134 -28.76 9.95 -6.16
CA GLY A 134 -28.52 8.70 -6.87
C GLY A 134 -27.60 7.73 -6.12
N ARG A 135 -27.00 6.79 -6.81
CA ARG A 135 -26.10 5.79 -6.22
C ARG A 135 -24.73 6.41 -5.97
N GLY A 136 -24.19 6.22 -4.77
CA GLY A 136 -22.84 6.71 -4.42
C GLY A 136 -21.70 6.03 -5.19
N THR A 137 -21.94 4.86 -5.79
CA THR A 137 -20.97 4.11 -6.59
C THR A 137 -20.88 4.54 -8.05
N THR A 138 -21.74 5.45 -8.50
CA THR A 138 -21.71 6.04 -9.84
C THR A 138 -21.16 7.46 -9.80
N LEU A 139 -20.83 8.02 -10.96
CA LEU A 139 -20.42 9.40 -11.08
C LEU A 139 -20.94 9.96 -12.43
N TYR A 140 -22.06 10.64 -12.38
CA TYR A 140 -22.64 11.31 -13.55
C TYR A 140 -22.61 12.83 -13.35
N LYS A 141 -22.48 13.61 -14.42
CA LYS A 141 -22.45 15.08 -14.39
C LYS A 141 -23.62 15.69 -13.60
N TYR A 142 -24.84 15.14 -13.71
CA TYR A 142 -26.01 15.63 -12.97
C TYR A 142 -25.92 15.41 -11.46
N GLN A 143 -25.17 14.41 -11.00
CA GLN A 143 -24.97 14.12 -9.56
C GLN A 143 -24.07 15.15 -8.89
N LEU A 144 -23.17 15.78 -9.65
CA LEU A 144 -22.24 16.81 -9.16
C LEU A 144 -22.91 18.17 -8.96
N LYS A 145 -24.01 18.44 -9.67
CA LYS A 145 -24.75 19.71 -9.55
C LYS A 145 -25.53 19.79 -8.24
N ASP A 146 -25.45 20.97 -7.57
CA ASP A 146 -26.25 21.28 -6.39
C ASP A 146 -27.68 21.69 -6.82
N LYS A 147 -28.56 20.73 -6.86
CA LYS A 147 -29.99 20.95 -7.13
C LYS A 147 -30.82 20.44 -5.95
N LYS A 148 -31.67 21.26 -5.37
CA LYS A 148 -32.64 20.84 -4.35
C LYS A 148 -33.49 19.70 -4.90
N SER A 149 -33.65 18.61 -4.13
CA SER A 149 -34.41 17.44 -4.51
C SER A 149 -34.88 16.70 -3.25
N ARG A 150 -36.12 16.22 -3.26
CA ARG A 150 -36.66 15.33 -2.21
C ARG A 150 -35.87 14.02 -2.03
N TRP A 151 -35.13 13.62 -3.07
CA TRP A 151 -34.27 12.42 -3.08
C TRP A 151 -32.83 12.69 -2.66
N GLN A 152 -32.52 13.86 -2.12
CA GLN A 152 -31.21 14.24 -1.67
C GLN A 152 -30.91 13.55 -0.33
N ARG A 153 -29.83 12.82 -0.27
CA ARG A 153 -29.33 12.18 0.96
C ARG A 153 -28.16 12.97 1.52
N ARG A 154 -27.95 12.84 2.82
CA ARG A 154 -26.82 13.45 3.55
C ARG A 154 -25.93 12.35 4.09
N GLN A 155 -24.61 12.57 4.08
CA GLN A 155 -23.62 11.63 4.59
C GLN A 155 -22.39 12.39 5.08
N SER A 156 -21.80 11.98 6.23
CA SER A 156 -20.51 12.51 6.69
C SER A 156 -19.39 12.08 5.75
N PHE A 157 -18.30 12.83 5.74
CA PHE A 157 -17.12 12.51 4.95
C PHE A 157 -16.54 11.15 5.38
N GLU A 158 -16.50 10.88 6.71
CA GLU A 158 -16.14 9.57 7.26
C GLU A 158 -16.90 8.42 6.59
N ARG A 159 -18.23 8.51 6.56
CA ARG A 159 -19.04 7.47 5.91
C ARG A 159 -18.84 7.43 4.40
N ALA A 160 -18.63 8.58 3.76
CA ALA A 160 -18.35 8.65 2.33
C ALA A 160 -17.05 7.94 1.98
N PHE A 161 -16.01 8.10 2.80
CA PHE A 161 -14.75 7.36 2.67
C PHE A 161 -14.96 5.86 2.89
N ALA A 162 -15.56 5.47 4.02
CA ALA A 162 -15.76 4.08 4.41
C ALA A 162 -16.60 3.26 3.43
N TYR A 163 -17.62 3.88 2.82
CA TYR A 163 -18.51 3.27 1.80
C TYR A 163 -18.10 3.62 0.36
N SER A 164 -16.98 4.34 0.20
CA SER A 164 -16.41 4.67 -1.10
C SER A 164 -17.36 5.42 -2.04
N ASN A 165 -18.01 6.47 -1.53
CA ASN A 165 -19.01 7.26 -2.27
C ASN A 165 -18.35 8.20 -3.28
N ASN A 166 -18.42 7.87 -4.58
CA ASN A 166 -17.82 8.64 -5.66
C ASN A 166 -18.42 10.04 -5.80
N VAL A 167 -19.75 10.16 -5.62
CA VAL A 167 -20.46 11.45 -5.80
C VAL A 167 -19.99 12.47 -4.75
N ILE A 168 -19.86 12.04 -3.49
CA ILE A 168 -19.39 12.93 -2.42
C ILE A 168 -17.94 13.32 -2.67
N PHE A 169 -17.07 12.38 -3.03
CA PHE A 169 -15.67 12.67 -3.35
C PHE A 169 -15.53 13.63 -4.52
N GLY A 170 -16.29 13.43 -5.60
CA GLY A 170 -16.29 14.35 -6.72
C GLY A 170 -16.76 15.76 -6.33
N LYS A 171 -17.85 15.87 -5.55
CA LYS A 171 -18.35 17.17 -5.07
C LYS A 171 -17.39 17.84 -4.07
N ALA A 172 -16.80 17.07 -3.16
CA ALA A 172 -15.83 17.57 -2.21
C ALA A 172 -14.59 18.11 -2.92
N ALA A 173 -14.10 17.40 -3.94
CA ALA A 173 -12.98 17.85 -4.75
C ALA A 173 -13.29 19.16 -5.49
N ILE A 174 -14.36 19.21 -6.29
CA ILE A 174 -14.74 20.42 -7.04
C ILE A 174 -14.87 21.66 -6.11
N LYS A 175 -15.37 21.46 -4.89
CA LYS A 175 -15.61 22.56 -3.97
C LYS A 175 -14.38 23.00 -3.17
N ASN A 176 -13.48 22.08 -2.83
CA ASN A 176 -12.49 22.32 -1.77
C ASN A 176 -11.04 22.07 -2.22
N THR A 177 -10.78 21.65 -3.46
CA THR A 177 -9.43 21.54 -4.01
C THR A 177 -9.36 22.02 -5.46
N THR A 178 -8.17 21.99 -6.04
CA THR A 178 -7.90 22.29 -7.46
C THR A 178 -7.18 21.13 -8.11
N GLY A 179 -7.12 21.12 -9.45
CA GLY A 179 -6.35 20.11 -10.20
C GLY A 179 -4.88 20.12 -9.81
N GLU A 180 -4.29 21.31 -9.65
CA GLU A 180 -2.89 21.50 -9.26
C GLU A 180 -2.61 20.96 -7.86
N ARG A 181 -3.41 21.35 -6.87
CA ARG A 181 -3.25 20.85 -5.49
C ARG A 181 -3.34 19.33 -5.40
N LEU A 182 -4.30 18.75 -6.11
CA LEU A 182 -4.47 17.30 -6.13
C LEU A 182 -3.31 16.61 -6.86
N PHE A 183 -2.74 17.25 -7.89
CA PHE A 183 -1.55 16.76 -8.60
C PHE A 183 -0.33 16.79 -7.67
N ASP A 184 -0.11 17.88 -6.95
CA ASP A 184 0.99 18.02 -5.99
C ASP A 184 0.88 16.98 -4.86
N MET A 185 -0.31 16.82 -4.27
CA MET A 185 -0.54 15.81 -3.25
C MET A 185 -0.30 14.38 -3.79
N ALA A 186 -0.69 14.10 -5.04
CA ALA A 186 -0.38 12.81 -5.68
C ALA A 186 1.13 12.61 -5.85
N ALA A 187 1.88 13.66 -6.25
CA ALA A 187 3.34 13.63 -6.34
C ALA A 187 3.99 13.44 -4.95
N ASP A 188 3.44 14.03 -3.90
CA ASP A 188 3.90 13.83 -2.53
C ASP A 188 3.72 12.37 -2.08
N PHE A 189 2.66 11.71 -2.49
CA PHE A 189 2.45 10.27 -2.29
C PHE A 189 3.29 9.37 -3.21
N GLY A 190 4.09 9.93 -4.13
CA GLY A 190 5.00 9.19 -5.01
C GLY A 190 4.45 8.87 -6.40
N PHE A 191 3.30 9.44 -6.82
CA PHE A 191 2.89 9.38 -8.22
C PHE A 191 3.87 10.16 -9.09
N ASN A 192 4.06 9.71 -10.32
CA ASN A 192 5.01 10.28 -11.30
C ASN A 192 6.48 10.24 -10.84
N GLU A 193 6.80 9.55 -9.74
CA GLU A 193 8.12 9.43 -9.14
C GLU A 193 8.65 7.99 -9.20
N LYS A 194 9.98 7.83 -9.09
CA LYS A 194 10.63 6.53 -8.90
C LYS A 194 10.59 6.16 -7.42
N LEU A 195 9.81 5.15 -7.06
CA LEU A 195 9.68 4.71 -5.67
C LEU A 195 10.87 3.86 -5.19
N MET A 196 11.52 3.12 -6.07
CA MET A 196 12.65 2.26 -5.71
C MET A 196 13.89 2.65 -6.49
N GLU A 197 15.05 2.53 -5.84
CA GLU A 197 16.34 2.78 -6.46
C GLU A 197 16.97 1.50 -7.02
N GLU A 198 16.74 0.36 -6.36
CA GLU A 198 17.35 -0.91 -6.74
C GLU A 198 16.73 -1.52 -8.01
N ILE A 199 15.49 -1.15 -8.32
CA ILE A 199 14.74 -1.69 -9.46
C ILE A 199 14.18 -0.54 -10.29
N SER A 200 14.36 -0.59 -11.62
CA SER A 200 13.74 0.36 -12.55
C SER A 200 12.29 -0.02 -12.79
N LEU A 201 11.40 0.45 -11.92
CA LEU A 201 9.97 0.23 -12.03
C LEU A 201 9.31 1.31 -12.91
N SER A 202 8.24 0.93 -13.61
CA SER A 202 7.34 1.90 -14.21
C SER A 202 6.71 2.75 -13.12
N LYS A 203 6.71 4.07 -13.32
CA LYS A 203 6.09 5.01 -12.39
C LYS A 203 4.58 4.78 -12.35
N SER A 204 3.97 4.94 -11.19
CA SER A 204 2.53 5.16 -11.10
C SER A 204 2.20 6.52 -11.68
N VAL A 205 1.08 6.63 -12.42
CA VAL A 205 0.77 7.82 -13.21
C VAL A 205 -0.48 8.51 -12.67
N PHE A 206 -0.36 9.80 -12.44
CA PHE A 206 -1.46 10.71 -12.22
C PHE A 206 -1.26 11.94 -13.12
N GLU A 207 -2.22 12.18 -13.99
CA GLU A 207 -2.27 13.36 -14.86
C GLU A 207 -3.09 14.45 -14.19
N MET A 208 -2.68 15.70 -14.31
CA MET A 208 -3.44 16.84 -13.80
C MET A 208 -4.82 16.90 -14.49
N PRO A 209 -5.92 17.09 -13.75
CA PRO A 209 -7.25 17.25 -14.35
C PRO A 209 -7.43 18.66 -14.93
N ASP A 210 -8.02 18.75 -16.12
CA ASP A 210 -8.24 20.02 -16.84
C ASP A 210 -9.64 20.62 -16.61
N THR A 211 -10.60 19.83 -16.14
CA THR A 211 -11.99 20.25 -15.92
C THR A 211 -12.52 19.78 -14.57
N ASP A 212 -13.55 20.45 -14.05
CA ASP A 212 -14.24 20.05 -12.81
C ASP A 212 -14.73 18.58 -12.85
N TYR A 213 -15.22 18.12 -14.00
CA TYR A 213 -15.69 16.75 -14.12
C TYR A 213 -14.54 15.75 -14.08
N GLU A 214 -13.44 16.05 -14.74
CA GLU A 214 -12.23 15.24 -14.70
C GLU A 214 -11.60 15.25 -13.30
N LEU A 215 -11.60 16.41 -12.62
CA LEU A 215 -11.20 16.51 -11.21
C LEU A 215 -12.06 15.57 -10.34
N ALA A 216 -13.38 15.56 -10.53
CA ALA A 216 -14.28 14.68 -9.80
C ALA A 216 -14.01 13.19 -10.10
N GLU A 217 -13.74 12.84 -11.36
CA GLU A 217 -13.42 11.46 -11.76
C GLU A 217 -12.10 11.01 -11.15
N LYS A 218 -11.05 11.82 -11.25
CA LYS A 218 -9.72 11.50 -10.72
C LYS A 218 -9.73 11.46 -9.19
N ALA A 219 -10.32 12.45 -8.53
CA ALA A 219 -10.45 12.52 -7.08
C ALA A 219 -11.24 11.34 -6.47
N SER A 220 -12.27 10.87 -7.16
CA SER A 220 -13.03 9.69 -6.73
C SER A 220 -12.38 8.36 -7.15
N GLY A 221 -11.32 8.38 -7.98
CA GLY A 221 -10.74 7.21 -8.60
C GLY A 221 -11.68 6.50 -9.58
N PHE A 222 -12.69 7.21 -10.08
CA PHE A 222 -13.67 6.70 -11.06
C PHE A 222 -13.17 6.91 -12.49
N ASN A 223 -11.89 6.61 -12.73
CA ASN A 223 -11.24 6.73 -14.03
C ASN A 223 -10.29 5.54 -14.27
N LYS A 224 -9.85 5.37 -15.51
CA LYS A 224 -8.92 4.32 -15.93
C LYS A 224 -7.52 4.84 -16.26
N LYS A 225 -7.28 6.15 -16.12
CA LYS A 225 -6.02 6.80 -16.49
C LYS A 225 -5.03 6.87 -15.32
N THR A 226 -5.54 7.00 -14.09
CA THR A 226 -4.70 6.97 -12.88
C THR A 226 -4.19 5.57 -12.63
N MET A 227 -2.93 5.32 -12.99
CA MET A 227 -2.32 4.00 -12.95
C MET A 227 -1.43 3.83 -11.72
N ILE A 228 -1.47 2.64 -11.10
CA ILE A 228 -0.74 2.32 -9.87
C ILE A 228 -0.20 0.89 -9.91
N SER A 229 0.91 0.67 -9.23
CA SER A 229 1.41 -0.68 -8.91
C SER A 229 0.94 -1.15 -7.54
N PRO A 230 0.85 -2.47 -7.27
CA PRO A 230 0.57 -2.99 -5.94
C PRO A 230 1.54 -2.50 -4.86
N ILE A 231 2.84 -2.36 -5.18
CA ILE A 231 3.79 -1.78 -4.22
C ILE A 231 3.43 -0.34 -3.86
N HIS A 232 3.07 0.49 -4.83
CA HIS A 232 2.68 1.87 -4.55
C HIS A 232 1.39 1.93 -3.70
N ALA A 233 0.44 1.03 -3.95
CA ALA A 233 -0.75 0.91 -3.12
C ALA A 233 -0.41 0.59 -1.65
N ALA A 234 0.60 -0.27 -1.39
CA ALA A 234 1.08 -0.54 -0.05
C ALA A 234 1.81 0.66 0.56
N VAL A 235 2.61 1.38 -0.23
CA VAL A 235 3.29 2.63 0.19
C VAL A 235 2.29 3.68 0.63
N MET A 236 1.18 3.89 -0.09
CA MET A 236 0.15 4.85 0.33
C MET A 236 -0.43 4.52 1.72
N ALA A 237 -0.66 3.24 2.02
CA ALA A 237 -1.11 2.83 3.35
C ALA A 237 0.00 3.00 4.40
N SER A 238 1.25 2.75 4.02
CA SER A 238 2.41 2.93 4.91
C SER A 238 2.64 4.39 5.29
N VAL A 239 2.48 5.34 4.35
CA VAL A 239 2.52 6.78 4.64
C VAL A 239 1.53 7.13 5.75
N VAL A 240 0.29 6.65 5.63
CA VAL A 240 -0.76 6.91 6.62
C VAL A 240 -0.41 6.27 7.97
N ALA A 241 0.02 5.01 7.98
CA ALA A 241 0.39 4.27 9.18
C ALA A 241 1.64 4.83 9.90
N ASN A 242 2.53 5.49 9.15
CA ASN A 242 3.79 6.04 9.64
C ASN A 242 3.70 7.57 9.90
N ASP A 243 2.57 8.01 10.44
CA ASP A 243 2.33 9.40 10.83
C ASP A 243 2.67 10.42 9.71
N GLY A 244 2.35 10.09 8.46
CA GLY A 244 2.55 10.93 7.28
C GLY A 244 3.94 10.89 6.67
N VAL A 245 4.81 9.98 7.09
CA VAL A 245 6.15 9.82 6.52
C VAL A 245 6.18 8.69 5.51
N LEU A 246 6.56 9.00 4.28
CA LEU A 246 6.89 8.03 3.24
C LEU A 246 8.29 7.48 3.50
N ASN A 247 8.38 6.20 3.81
CA ASN A 247 9.62 5.44 3.71
C ASN A 247 9.70 4.83 2.31
N TYR A 248 10.71 5.22 1.53
CA TYR A 248 10.85 4.66 0.18
C TYR A 248 11.08 3.16 0.25
N PRO A 249 10.30 2.36 -0.49
CA PRO A 249 10.38 0.91 -0.42
C PRO A 249 11.73 0.41 -0.94
N ARG A 250 12.26 -0.60 -0.27
CA ARG A 250 13.52 -1.25 -0.60
C ARG A 250 13.46 -2.74 -0.33
N VAL A 251 14.24 -3.49 -1.07
CA VAL A 251 14.24 -4.95 -1.02
C VAL A 251 15.61 -5.54 -0.70
N VAL A 252 16.69 -4.85 -1.04
CA VAL A 252 18.05 -5.26 -0.71
C VAL A 252 18.40 -4.80 0.70
N THR A 253 18.93 -5.68 1.54
CA THR A 253 19.41 -5.34 2.89
C THR A 253 20.92 -5.14 2.92
N GLU A 254 21.64 -5.99 2.21
CA GLU A 254 23.11 -5.91 2.12
C GLU A 254 23.60 -6.60 0.85
N ILE A 255 24.78 -6.20 0.43
CA ILE A 255 25.59 -6.87 -0.59
C ILE A 255 26.92 -7.20 0.07
N SER A 256 27.35 -8.46 -0.04
CA SER A 256 28.59 -8.94 0.56
C SER A 256 29.45 -9.66 -0.46
N ASP A 257 30.74 -9.60 -0.27
CA ASP A 257 31.70 -10.40 -1.02
C ASP A 257 31.41 -11.89 -0.84
N ASN A 258 31.38 -12.64 -1.94
CA ASN A 258 30.99 -14.05 -1.91
C ASN A 258 32.00 -14.96 -1.19
N VAL A 259 33.28 -14.58 -1.14
CA VAL A 259 34.36 -15.36 -0.52
C VAL A 259 34.56 -14.97 0.95
N THR A 260 34.80 -13.69 1.18
CA THR A 260 35.11 -13.18 2.52
C THR A 260 33.91 -12.91 3.39
N LYS A 261 32.69 -12.87 2.77
CA LYS A 261 31.41 -12.50 3.41
C LYS A 261 31.39 -11.10 4.02
N LYS A 262 32.37 -10.28 3.70
CA LYS A 262 32.41 -8.89 4.16
C LYS A 262 31.33 -8.09 3.45
N VAL A 263 30.53 -7.33 4.21
CA VAL A 263 29.54 -6.41 3.66
C VAL A 263 30.26 -5.27 2.95
N ILE A 264 30.00 -5.11 1.65
CA ILE A 264 30.56 -4.05 0.80
C ILE A 264 29.57 -2.90 0.59
N TRP A 265 28.27 -3.17 0.69
CA TRP A 265 27.24 -2.14 0.56
C TRP A 265 25.94 -2.52 1.27
N SER A 266 25.26 -1.50 1.82
CA SER A 266 23.90 -1.58 2.30
C SER A 266 23.13 -0.30 1.93
N PRO A 267 21.82 -0.38 1.59
CA PRO A 267 21.06 0.79 1.22
C PRO A 267 20.77 1.69 2.42
N GLN A 268 20.87 3.00 2.20
CA GLN A 268 20.42 3.98 3.19
C GLN A 268 18.92 4.16 3.09
N GLN A 269 18.26 4.38 4.23
CA GLN A 269 16.83 4.70 4.27
C GLN A 269 16.60 6.10 3.72
N ARG A 270 15.69 6.21 2.74
CA ARG A 270 15.16 7.47 2.22
C ARG A 270 13.78 7.70 2.77
N THR A 271 13.52 8.92 3.21
CA THR A 271 12.23 9.32 3.77
C THR A 271 11.77 10.65 3.18
N LYS A 272 10.46 10.87 3.15
CA LYS A 272 9.83 12.15 2.77
C LYS A 272 8.60 12.37 3.65
N ARG A 273 8.47 13.56 4.25
CA ARG A 273 7.21 13.93 4.89
C ARG A 273 6.18 14.27 3.82
N VAL A 274 5.05 13.61 3.88
CA VAL A 274 3.92 13.76 2.95
C VAL A 274 2.77 14.48 3.61
N LEU A 275 2.48 14.16 4.89
CA LEU A 275 1.38 14.73 5.67
C LEU A 275 1.87 15.17 7.04
N GLU A 276 1.23 16.18 7.61
CA GLU A 276 1.35 16.47 9.01
C GLU A 276 0.74 15.35 9.88
N VAL A 277 1.25 15.21 11.10
CA VAL A 277 0.83 14.10 12.00
C VAL A 277 -0.68 14.10 12.28
N PRO A 278 -1.34 15.24 12.56
CA PRO A 278 -2.78 15.27 12.79
C PRO A 278 -3.58 14.76 11.59
N THR A 279 -3.23 15.19 10.38
CA THR A 279 -3.88 14.75 9.13
C THR A 279 -3.70 13.23 8.90
N ALA A 280 -2.48 12.73 9.10
CA ALA A 280 -2.22 11.30 8.97
C ALA A 280 -3.07 10.47 9.94
N ARG A 281 -3.22 10.92 11.20
CA ARG A 281 -4.04 10.24 12.21
C ARG A 281 -5.53 10.30 11.90
N GLU A 282 -6.05 11.43 11.45
CA GLU A 282 -7.45 11.51 11.03
C GLU A 282 -7.72 10.59 9.83
N LEU A 283 -6.78 10.50 8.89
CA LEU A 283 -6.87 9.56 7.76
C LEU A 283 -6.75 8.10 8.22
N GLN A 284 -5.95 7.78 9.24
CA GLN A 284 -5.93 6.46 9.90
C GLN A 284 -7.32 6.09 10.41
N GLU A 285 -7.97 6.98 11.16
CA GLU A 285 -9.32 6.77 11.69
C GLU A 285 -10.33 6.48 10.56
N LEU A 286 -10.29 7.25 9.46
CA LEU A 286 -11.16 7.03 8.29
C LEU A 286 -10.93 5.66 7.65
N MET A 287 -9.66 5.23 7.55
CA MET A 287 -9.31 3.91 7.03
C MET A 287 -9.76 2.79 7.98
N GLU A 288 -9.71 2.98 9.30
CA GLU A 288 -10.23 2.04 10.28
C GLU A 288 -11.76 1.88 10.18
N VAL A 289 -12.49 2.97 9.96
CA VAL A 289 -13.95 2.89 9.78
C VAL A 289 -14.31 2.05 8.55
N THR A 290 -13.48 2.06 7.50
CA THR A 290 -13.65 1.16 6.33
C THR A 290 -13.62 -0.32 6.74
N VAL A 291 -12.74 -0.68 7.67
CA VAL A 291 -12.60 -2.05 8.18
C VAL A 291 -13.68 -2.38 9.22
N LYS A 292 -13.95 -1.47 10.16
CA LYS A 292 -14.89 -1.68 11.27
C LYS A 292 -16.36 -1.65 10.80
N ARG A 293 -16.73 -0.75 9.89
CA ARG A 293 -18.13 -0.47 9.50
C ARG A 293 -18.36 -0.37 7.99
N GLY A 294 -17.30 -0.19 7.17
CA GLY A 294 -17.39 0.10 5.75
C GLY A 294 -17.32 -1.13 4.84
N THR A 295 -16.76 -0.92 3.66
CA THR A 295 -16.71 -1.91 2.56
C THR A 295 -15.89 -3.16 2.87
N ALA A 296 -14.94 -3.10 3.82
CA ALA A 296 -14.12 -4.24 4.22
C ALA A 296 -14.67 -5.01 5.44
N ARG A 297 -15.70 -4.49 6.14
CA ARG A 297 -16.24 -5.08 7.39
C ARG A 297 -16.50 -6.58 7.28
N GLY A 298 -17.10 -7.04 6.17
CA GLY A 298 -17.43 -8.46 5.98
C GLY A 298 -16.22 -9.39 6.04
N SER A 299 -15.06 -8.92 5.57
CA SER A 299 -13.80 -9.68 5.59
C SER A 299 -13.20 -9.77 7.00
N PHE A 300 -13.35 -8.74 7.83
CA PHE A 300 -12.72 -8.65 9.15
C PHE A 300 -13.62 -9.11 10.31
N ARG A 301 -14.89 -9.37 10.09
CA ARG A 301 -15.86 -9.73 11.14
C ARG A 301 -15.52 -11.01 11.92
N ARG A 302 -14.69 -11.90 11.34
CA ARG A 302 -14.30 -13.20 11.95
C ARG A 302 -12.82 -13.23 12.38
N VAL A 303 -12.20 -12.09 12.59
CA VAL A 303 -10.84 -12.03 13.17
C VAL A 303 -10.92 -12.33 14.68
N ASN A 304 -9.88 -12.98 15.20
CA ASN A 304 -9.76 -13.21 16.64
C ASN A 304 -9.81 -11.87 17.38
N ARG A 305 -10.65 -11.77 18.42
CA ARG A 305 -10.81 -10.53 19.19
C ARG A 305 -9.52 -10.07 19.87
N LYS A 306 -8.70 -11.00 20.41
CA LYS A 306 -7.41 -10.66 21.02
C LYS A 306 -6.50 -9.97 20.00
N LEU A 307 -6.43 -10.49 18.78
CA LEU A 307 -5.66 -9.88 17.69
C LEU A 307 -6.22 -8.51 17.28
N LEU A 308 -7.56 -8.38 17.19
CA LEU A 308 -8.20 -7.09 16.86
C LEU A 308 -7.97 -6.02 17.91
N ASN A 309 -7.94 -6.40 19.20
CA ASN A 309 -7.70 -5.46 20.30
C ASN A 309 -6.23 -5.03 20.37
N GLY A 310 -5.31 -5.86 19.92
CA GLY A 310 -3.88 -5.55 19.86
C GLY A 310 -3.42 -4.76 18.65
N LEU A 311 -4.33 -4.49 17.67
CA LEU A 311 -3.99 -3.85 16.39
C LEU A 311 -4.97 -2.75 16.00
N GLU A 312 -4.44 -1.63 15.56
CA GLU A 312 -5.14 -0.63 14.76
C GLU A 312 -5.07 -1.09 13.28
N ILE A 313 -6.22 -1.47 12.70
CA ILE A 313 -6.29 -1.97 11.32
C ILE A 313 -7.17 -1.03 10.51
N GLY A 314 -6.56 -0.34 9.57
CA GLY A 314 -7.24 0.51 8.59
C GLY A 314 -7.04 0.04 7.16
N GLY A 315 -7.89 0.49 6.25
CA GLY A 315 -7.73 0.14 4.84
C GLY A 315 -8.69 0.84 3.89
N LYS A 316 -8.44 0.63 2.60
CA LYS A 316 -9.29 1.15 1.52
C LYS A 316 -9.51 0.08 0.46
N THR A 317 -10.76 -0.14 0.08
CA THR A 317 -11.14 -1.00 -1.05
C THR A 317 -11.20 -0.21 -2.34
N GLY A 318 -10.91 -0.86 -3.45
CA GLY A 318 -11.10 -0.34 -4.79
C GLY A 318 -11.60 -1.42 -5.74
N SER A 319 -12.45 -1.06 -6.71
CA SER A 319 -12.89 -1.98 -7.76
C SER A 319 -13.07 -1.22 -9.06
N ILE A 320 -12.46 -1.74 -10.13
CA ILE A 320 -12.57 -1.18 -11.47
C ILE A 320 -12.26 -2.25 -12.52
N THR A 321 -12.85 -2.13 -13.69
CA THR A 321 -12.52 -2.99 -14.84
C THR A 321 -11.60 -2.22 -15.79
N GLY A 322 -10.48 -2.83 -16.16
CA GLY A 322 -9.48 -2.23 -17.06
C GLY A 322 -8.06 -2.72 -16.77
N GLY A 323 -7.04 -2.03 -17.29
CA GLY A 323 -5.62 -2.29 -17.06
C GLY A 323 -5.05 -3.50 -17.82
N ILE A 324 -3.78 -3.79 -17.60
CA ILE A 324 -3.07 -4.93 -18.20
C ILE A 324 -2.55 -5.85 -17.09
N PRO A 325 -2.86 -7.17 -17.13
CA PRO A 325 -3.84 -7.81 -18.01
C PRO A 325 -5.26 -7.25 -17.80
N PHE A 326 -6.10 -7.28 -18.86
CA PHE A 326 -7.47 -6.79 -18.74
C PHE A 326 -8.28 -7.67 -17.79
N GLY A 327 -9.16 -7.06 -16.97
CA GLY A 327 -10.05 -7.77 -16.05
C GLY A 327 -10.63 -6.85 -14.99
N LYS A 328 -11.51 -7.41 -14.17
CA LYS A 328 -12.07 -6.71 -13.01
C LYS A 328 -11.09 -6.80 -11.85
N ARG A 329 -10.53 -5.66 -11.49
CA ARG A 329 -9.64 -5.52 -10.34
C ARG A 329 -10.44 -5.36 -9.08
N ASP A 330 -10.07 -6.14 -8.09
CA ASP A 330 -10.45 -5.99 -6.70
C ASP A 330 -9.21 -5.63 -5.89
N TRP A 331 -9.22 -4.42 -5.34
CA TRP A 331 -8.14 -3.87 -4.57
C TRP A 331 -8.46 -3.82 -3.08
N PHE A 332 -7.46 -4.05 -2.28
CA PHE A 332 -7.45 -3.65 -0.89
C PHE A 332 -6.04 -3.26 -0.46
N THR A 333 -5.87 -2.00 -0.05
CA THR A 333 -4.68 -1.56 0.66
C THR A 333 -5.02 -1.30 2.11
N SER A 334 -4.11 -1.67 3.02
CA SER A 334 -4.35 -1.59 4.46
C SER A 334 -3.05 -1.48 5.23
N PHE A 335 -3.16 -1.00 6.44
CA PHE A 335 -2.14 -1.11 7.47
C PHE A 335 -2.66 -1.95 8.64
N ALA A 336 -1.72 -2.48 9.43
CA ALA A 336 -1.96 -3.09 10.72
C ALA A 336 -0.83 -2.64 11.65
N VAL A 337 -1.17 -1.79 12.61
CA VAL A 337 -0.22 -1.15 13.55
C VAL A 337 -0.49 -1.67 14.95
N PRO A 338 0.52 -2.17 15.68
CA PRO A 338 0.36 -2.56 17.07
C PRO A 338 -0.10 -1.38 17.96
N VAL A 339 -1.11 -1.63 18.81
CA VAL A 339 -1.54 -0.65 19.82
C VAL A 339 -0.40 -0.39 20.81
N ASN A 340 0.28 -1.45 21.23
CA ASN A 340 1.51 -1.33 22.01
C ASN A 340 2.68 -0.96 21.10
N LYS A 341 3.16 0.26 21.19
CA LYS A 341 4.24 0.83 20.35
C LYS A 341 5.60 0.13 20.52
N ASN A 342 5.80 -0.67 21.56
CA ASN A 342 7.01 -1.50 21.71
C ASN A 342 7.14 -2.58 20.63
N HIS A 343 6.06 -2.91 19.92
CA HIS A 343 6.05 -3.83 18.77
C HIS A 343 6.30 -3.13 17.42
N GLY A 344 6.84 -1.89 17.43
CA GLY A 344 7.16 -1.10 16.24
C GLY A 344 5.94 -0.48 15.57
N LYS A 345 6.13 0.00 14.34
CA LYS A 345 5.09 0.69 13.54
C LYS A 345 4.24 -0.25 12.68
N GLY A 346 4.45 -1.56 12.79
CA GLY A 346 3.66 -2.57 12.11
C GLY A 346 3.90 -2.65 10.61
N ILE A 347 2.91 -3.16 9.88
CA ILE A 347 3.01 -3.46 8.45
C ILE A 347 1.91 -2.80 7.64
N SER A 348 2.23 -2.52 6.37
CA SER A 348 1.24 -2.18 5.34
C SER A 348 1.19 -3.24 4.26
N ILE A 349 -0.01 -3.49 3.75
CA ILE A 349 -0.29 -4.59 2.82
C ILE A 349 -1.13 -4.05 1.67
N ALA A 350 -0.76 -4.40 0.45
CA ALA A 350 -1.64 -4.26 -0.70
C ALA A 350 -1.94 -5.63 -1.32
N VAL A 351 -3.21 -5.88 -1.56
CA VAL A 351 -3.71 -7.04 -2.28
C VAL A 351 -4.49 -6.58 -3.50
N MET A 352 -4.14 -7.13 -4.65
CA MET A 352 -4.89 -6.97 -5.89
C MET A 352 -5.25 -8.33 -6.44
N ASN A 353 -6.52 -8.55 -6.70
CA ASN A 353 -7.00 -9.66 -7.50
C ASN A 353 -7.54 -9.14 -8.83
N ILE A 354 -7.23 -9.83 -9.93
CA ILE A 354 -7.83 -9.60 -11.23
C ILE A 354 -8.70 -10.82 -11.55
N ASN A 355 -9.96 -10.57 -11.83
CA ASN A 355 -10.93 -11.61 -12.14
C ASN A 355 -11.48 -11.36 -13.55
N LEU A 356 -11.41 -12.38 -14.40
CA LEU A 356 -11.93 -12.32 -15.77
C LEU A 356 -13.43 -12.56 -15.79
N GLU A 357 -13.87 -13.68 -15.27
CA GLU A 357 -15.28 -14.08 -15.27
C GLU A 357 -15.89 -14.11 -13.87
N LYS A 358 -15.24 -14.80 -12.92
CA LYS A 358 -15.76 -15.05 -11.58
C LYS A 358 -14.92 -14.37 -10.51
N TRP A 359 -15.61 -13.80 -9.54
CA TRP A 359 -14.98 -13.23 -8.36
C TRP A 359 -14.86 -14.32 -7.28
N TYR A 360 -13.69 -14.90 -7.14
CA TYR A 360 -13.45 -16.03 -6.23
C TYR A 360 -13.28 -15.62 -4.78
N VAL A 361 -12.53 -14.54 -4.54
CA VAL A 361 -12.19 -14.07 -3.19
C VAL A 361 -12.00 -12.56 -3.19
N LYS A 362 -12.34 -11.93 -2.07
CA LYS A 362 -12.08 -10.49 -1.87
C LYS A 362 -10.64 -10.25 -1.47
N SER A 363 -10.01 -9.21 -2.01
CA SER A 363 -8.66 -8.79 -1.64
C SER A 363 -8.55 -8.42 -0.16
N SER A 364 -9.59 -7.81 0.42
CA SER A 364 -9.67 -7.55 1.86
C SER A 364 -9.65 -8.81 2.73
N TYR A 365 -10.19 -9.94 2.23
CA TYR A 365 -10.12 -11.20 2.92
C TYR A 365 -8.70 -11.79 2.92
N LEU A 366 -8.01 -11.73 1.78
CA LEU A 366 -6.62 -12.19 1.68
C LEU A 366 -5.70 -11.32 2.54
N ALA A 367 -5.86 -10.00 2.53
CA ALA A 367 -5.09 -9.10 3.39
C ALA A 367 -5.29 -9.44 4.87
N ARG A 368 -6.54 -9.68 5.32
CA ARG A 368 -6.80 -10.16 6.67
C ARG A 368 -6.02 -11.44 7.00
N LYS A 369 -6.01 -12.42 6.10
CA LYS A 369 -5.28 -13.68 6.30
C LYS A 369 -3.78 -13.47 6.45
N VAL A 370 -3.22 -12.54 5.70
CA VAL A 370 -1.80 -12.16 5.81
C VAL A 370 -1.52 -11.47 7.15
N ILE A 371 -2.38 -10.53 7.59
CA ILE A 371 -2.26 -9.88 8.89
C ILE A 371 -2.33 -10.91 10.04
N GLU A 372 -3.32 -11.81 10.00
CA GLU A 372 -3.47 -12.88 11.00
C GLU A 372 -2.22 -13.76 11.09
N TYR A 373 -1.66 -14.15 9.94
CA TYR A 373 -0.44 -14.96 9.89
C TYR A 373 0.77 -14.19 10.41
N TYR A 374 0.95 -12.94 9.97
CA TYR A 374 2.09 -12.12 10.37
C TYR A 374 2.16 -11.94 11.88
N TYR A 375 1.06 -11.53 12.51
CA TYR A 375 1.02 -11.29 13.96
C TYR A 375 0.82 -12.54 14.80
N LYS A 376 0.68 -13.69 14.21
CA LYS A 376 0.66 -14.96 14.90
C LYS A 376 2.00 -15.70 14.83
N GLU A 377 2.64 -15.69 13.65
CA GLU A 377 3.77 -16.56 13.37
C GLU A 377 5.09 -15.79 13.09
N VAL A 378 5.03 -14.58 12.54
CA VAL A 378 6.23 -13.81 12.15
C VAL A 378 6.65 -12.79 13.20
N ASN A 379 5.71 -12.02 13.71
CA ASN A 379 5.92 -11.01 14.76
C ASN A 379 4.78 -11.08 15.79
N PRO A 380 4.75 -12.12 16.63
CA PRO A 380 3.67 -12.30 17.59
C PRO A 380 3.55 -11.13 18.58
N LEU A 381 2.31 -10.69 18.83
CA LEU A 381 2.01 -9.73 19.88
C LEU A 381 2.03 -10.46 21.23
N ASN A 382 3.20 -10.53 21.87
CA ASN A 382 3.34 -11.17 23.18
C ASN A 382 2.97 -10.18 24.29
N ASP A 383 1.95 -10.52 25.08
CA ASP A 383 1.52 -9.78 26.27
C ASP A 383 2.41 -10.06 27.51
N ASN A 384 3.54 -10.75 27.38
CA ASN A 384 4.34 -11.23 28.52
C ASN A 384 5.23 -10.17 29.19
N VAL A 385 4.86 -8.89 29.18
CA VAL A 385 5.61 -7.83 29.93
C VAL A 385 4.90 -7.42 31.22
N SER A 386 3.69 -7.95 31.55
CA SER A 386 2.95 -7.55 32.74
C SER A 386 3.17 -8.43 33.98
N THR A 387 3.90 -9.56 33.91
CA THR A 387 4.12 -10.45 35.06
C THR A 387 5.44 -10.26 35.78
N ALA A 388 6.33 -9.40 35.30
CA ALA A 388 7.61 -9.12 35.99
C ALA A 388 7.50 -8.01 37.08
N LYS A 389 6.41 -7.23 37.14
CA LYS A 389 6.23 -6.19 38.17
C LYS A 389 5.38 -6.60 39.37
N GLU A 390 4.65 -7.72 39.27
CA GLU A 390 3.88 -8.23 40.44
C GLU A 390 4.70 -9.20 41.33
N ALA A 391 5.84 -9.70 40.85
CA ALA A 391 6.68 -10.62 41.62
C ALA A 391 7.71 -9.92 42.55
N GLU A 392 7.90 -8.59 42.41
CA GLU A 392 8.80 -7.81 43.29
C GLU A 392 8.06 -7.12 44.46
N SER A 393 6.71 -7.03 44.44
CA SER A 393 5.95 -6.41 45.56
C SER A 393 5.59 -7.36 46.68
N ASP A 394 5.76 -8.68 46.54
CA ASP A 394 5.44 -9.68 47.57
C ASP A 394 6.67 -10.18 48.34
N LYS A 395 7.81 -9.50 48.30
CA LYS A 395 9.02 -9.85 49.06
C LYS A 395 9.36 -8.86 50.19
N ASP A 396 8.57 -7.81 50.37
CA ASP A 396 8.72 -6.86 51.49
C ASP A 396 7.42 -6.73 52.32
N THR A 397 7.02 -7.84 52.90
CA THR A 397 6.12 -7.85 54.10
C THR A 397 6.53 -8.99 55.02
#